data_ace3b6915723423185daeac020588c3f
#
_entry.id   ace3b6915723423185daeac020588c3f
#
_cell.length_a   1.000
_cell.length_b   1.000
_cell.length_c   1.000
_cell.angle_alpha   90.00
_cell.angle_beta   90.00
_cell.angle_gamma   90.00
#
_symmetry.space_group_name_H-M   'P 1'
#
loop_
_entity.id
_entity.type
_entity.pdbx_description
1 polymer ?
#
loop_
_entity_poly.entity_id
_entity_poly.type
_entity_poly.pdbx_seq_one_letter_code
_entity_poly.pdbx_strand_id
1 'polypeptide(L)'
;MVLRLLLSEARRIRRCGRPRGRLPDRFFFVGLASLVWFLLRTGAKPSRIAYPCQRAALANASLWLALYVLPLAGVLRPGRRTLALLLAALALVGSLALLGLQRRAPAEGLQLEIRGRAASQQPSSSIFVVTGARGRYEDVRALIELMGEHGLKFYRSSRVSPVSGPDGLIARDDVVIIKVNSQWNERGGTNTDLVKALIMAILEHPDGFVGEIVIADNGQAQYGSYGRGGSLSWDRNNAEDITQSMEKVAQQFAAQGYKVSTYLWDEITLKRVREYSEGDLEDGYVVYERPDPYTGVIVSYPKFRTKYGTYVSFKLGVWDPRTGAYNSSRLKVINVPVLKTHAIYGVTACVKHYMGVVSDRLTNHNPHNSVGRGGMGTVMAETRYPVLNIVDAIWINPHPRGGPATPYSEAVRVNVIAASTDPVALDYWAAKYILMQAASRLGYRDLSSMDPDNTQAGSFGYWLRLSAEALRRAGYFVAVDESRMSVYVRPSG
;
A
#
# COMPACT_ATOMS: atom_id res chain seq x y z
N MET A 1 17.88 3.25 -30.52
CA MET A 1 17.69 4.72 -30.49
C MET A 1 18.69 5.41 -29.55
N VAL A 2 18.84 4.94 -28.30
CA VAL A 2 19.78 5.51 -27.31
C VAL A 2 21.25 5.47 -27.77
N LEU A 3 21.71 4.39 -28.39
CA LEU A 3 23.11 4.26 -28.86
C LEU A 3 23.45 5.23 -29.98
N ARG A 4 22.49 5.59 -30.87
CA ARG A 4 22.69 6.60 -31.92
C ARG A 4 22.76 8.03 -31.37
N LEU A 5 22.02 8.35 -30.32
CA LEU A 5 22.10 9.63 -29.59
C LEU A 5 23.45 9.79 -28.89
N LEU A 6 23.91 8.76 -28.18
CA LEU A 6 25.23 8.76 -27.51
C LEU A 6 26.39 8.91 -28.50
N LEU A 7 26.31 8.30 -29.70
CA LEU A 7 27.33 8.43 -30.73
C LEU A 7 27.29 9.79 -31.43
N SER A 8 26.14 10.45 -31.52
CA SER A 8 26.02 11.81 -32.08
C SER A 8 26.61 12.87 -31.13
N GLU A 9 26.37 12.74 -29.86
CA GLU A 9 26.96 13.62 -28.80
C GLU A 9 28.47 13.44 -28.73
N ALA A 10 28.99 12.21 -28.79
CA ALA A 10 30.42 11.94 -28.79
C ALA A 10 31.14 12.55 -30.01
N ARG A 11 30.47 12.68 -31.21
CA ARG A 11 31.03 13.36 -32.38
C ARG A 11 31.02 14.88 -32.24
N ARG A 12 30.09 15.44 -31.50
CA ARG A 12 30.01 16.90 -31.23
C ARG A 12 31.16 17.36 -30.30
N ILE A 13 31.51 16.53 -29.32
CA ILE A 13 32.59 16.80 -28.34
C ILE A 13 34.01 16.74 -29.03
N ARG A 14 34.19 15.95 -30.10
CA ARG A 14 35.47 15.85 -30.84
C ARG A 14 35.88 17.12 -31.60
N ARG A 15 34.98 18.09 -31.77
CA ARG A 15 35.28 19.37 -32.51
C ARG A 15 35.76 20.52 -31.63
N CYS A 16 35.75 20.36 -30.31
CA CYS A 16 36.33 21.35 -29.42
C CYS A 16 37.72 20.89 -28.96
N GLY A 17 38.73 21.68 -29.26
CA GLY A 17 40.15 21.41 -29.17
C GLY A 17 40.67 20.82 -27.86
N ARG A 18 41.83 20.16 -27.93
CA ARG A 18 42.57 19.51 -26.84
C ARG A 18 42.65 20.41 -25.60
N PRO A 19 42.10 20.01 -24.43
CA PRO A 19 42.41 20.69 -23.17
C PRO A 19 43.76 20.21 -22.63
N ARG A 20 44.66 21.12 -22.41
CA ARG A 20 45.84 20.94 -21.56
C ARG A 20 45.38 20.62 -20.13
N GLY A 21 46.10 19.72 -19.45
CA GLY A 21 45.84 19.16 -18.13
C GLY A 21 45.05 20.05 -17.16
N ARG A 22 43.76 19.77 -17.02
CA ARG A 22 42.94 20.33 -15.96
C ARG A 22 42.87 19.30 -14.83
N LEU A 23 43.01 19.83 -13.59
CA LEU A 23 42.69 19.04 -12.37
C LEU A 23 41.34 18.33 -12.55
N PRO A 24 41.19 17.10 -12.03
CA PRO A 24 39.92 16.37 -12.08
C PRO A 24 38.81 17.26 -11.52
N ASP A 25 37.72 17.40 -12.27
CA ASP A 25 36.59 18.20 -11.87
C ASP A 25 35.82 17.54 -10.72
N ARG A 26 34.90 18.27 -10.12
CA ARG A 26 34.07 17.73 -9.01
C ARG A 26 33.34 16.45 -9.39
N PHE A 27 32.98 16.28 -10.68
CA PHE A 27 32.29 15.12 -11.16
C PHE A 27 33.19 13.89 -11.18
N PHE A 28 34.51 14.03 -11.42
CA PHE A 28 35.47 12.93 -11.33
C PHE A 28 35.46 12.31 -9.93
N PHE A 29 35.51 13.13 -8.89
CA PHE A 29 35.53 12.64 -7.50
C PHE A 29 34.17 12.04 -7.08
N VAL A 30 33.05 12.65 -7.50
CA VAL A 30 31.71 12.12 -7.23
C VAL A 30 31.50 10.75 -7.89
N GLY A 31 31.92 10.59 -9.14
CA GLY A 31 31.78 9.32 -9.86
C GLY A 31 32.67 8.22 -9.28
N LEU A 32 33.93 8.53 -8.93
CA LEU A 32 34.85 7.61 -8.28
C LEU A 32 34.33 7.19 -6.89
N ALA A 33 33.88 8.13 -6.07
CA ALA A 33 33.30 7.84 -4.76
C ALA A 33 32.03 6.98 -4.89
N SER A 34 31.20 7.25 -5.90
CA SER A 34 30.00 6.45 -6.20
C SER A 34 30.36 5.02 -6.59
N LEU A 35 31.43 4.82 -7.37
CA LEU A 35 31.91 3.48 -7.73
C LEU A 35 32.40 2.71 -6.49
N VAL A 36 33.24 3.35 -5.66
CA VAL A 36 33.76 2.74 -4.42
C VAL A 36 32.60 2.41 -3.47
N TRP A 37 31.67 3.34 -3.26
CA TRP A 37 30.49 3.12 -2.43
C TRP A 37 29.62 1.96 -2.94
N PHE A 38 29.39 1.92 -4.24
CA PHE A 38 28.64 0.84 -4.88
C PHE A 38 29.29 -0.52 -4.65
N LEU A 39 30.60 -0.61 -4.91
CA LEU A 39 31.36 -1.87 -4.76
C LEU A 39 31.41 -2.34 -3.30
N LEU A 40 31.70 -1.47 -2.35
CA LEU A 40 31.79 -1.83 -0.93
C LEU A 40 30.45 -2.27 -0.37
N ARG A 41 29.36 -1.58 -0.71
CA ARG A 41 28.03 -1.92 -0.18
C ARG A 41 27.35 -3.07 -0.90
N THR A 42 27.51 -3.17 -2.21
CA THR A 42 26.91 -4.24 -3.01
C THR A 42 27.73 -5.51 -2.92
N GLY A 43 29.08 -5.40 -2.84
CA GLY A 43 29.96 -6.54 -2.64
C GLY A 43 29.73 -7.28 -1.32
N ALA A 44 29.43 -6.53 -0.23
CA ALA A 44 29.10 -7.13 1.07
C ALA A 44 27.68 -7.77 1.12
N LYS A 45 26.73 -7.26 0.34
CA LYS A 45 25.35 -7.82 0.21
C LYS A 45 24.79 -7.49 -1.18
N PRO A 46 24.84 -8.42 -2.15
CA PRO A 46 24.38 -8.18 -3.54
C PRO A 46 22.93 -7.72 -3.67
N SER A 47 22.05 -8.10 -2.76
CA SER A 47 20.65 -7.66 -2.74
C SER A 47 20.47 -6.14 -2.58
N ARG A 48 21.50 -5.44 -2.10
CA ARG A 48 21.47 -3.97 -1.95
C ARG A 48 21.50 -3.20 -3.29
N ILE A 49 21.81 -3.85 -4.40
CA ILE A 49 21.81 -3.24 -5.75
C ILE A 49 20.43 -2.60 -6.09
N ALA A 50 19.36 -3.11 -5.50
CA ALA A 50 18.00 -2.62 -5.68
C ALA A 50 17.71 -1.28 -4.97
N TYR A 51 18.53 -0.89 -3.99
CA TYR A 51 18.28 0.34 -3.22
C TYR A 51 18.45 1.60 -4.07
N PRO A 52 17.60 2.64 -3.89
CA PRO A 52 17.68 3.89 -4.66
C PRO A 52 19.05 4.53 -4.61
N CYS A 53 19.71 4.53 -3.44
CA CYS A 53 21.07 5.05 -3.27
C CYS A 53 22.13 4.23 -4.02
N GLN A 54 21.95 2.92 -4.17
CA GLN A 54 22.85 2.07 -4.93
C GLN A 54 22.62 2.20 -6.45
N ARG A 55 21.36 2.39 -6.88
CA ARG A 55 21.04 2.70 -8.29
C ARG A 55 21.60 4.06 -8.70
N ALA A 56 21.49 5.08 -7.84
CA ALA A 56 22.10 6.38 -8.07
C ALA A 56 23.63 6.28 -8.13
N ALA A 57 24.24 5.52 -7.22
CA ALA A 57 25.69 5.27 -7.21
C ALA A 57 26.14 4.52 -8.46
N LEU A 58 25.38 3.50 -8.90
CA LEU A 58 25.67 2.76 -10.14
C LEU A 58 25.55 3.64 -11.38
N ALA A 59 24.53 4.50 -11.46
CA ALA A 59 24.36 5.44 -12.57
C ALA A 59 25.53 6.43 -12.66
N ASN A 60 25.93 7.03 -11.54
CA ASN A 60 27.07 7.95 -11.47
C ASN A 60 28.40 7.23 -11.79
N ALA A 61 28.61 6.03 -11.27
CA ALA A 61 29.78 5.21 -11.57
C ALA A 61 29.85 4.81 -13.06
N SER A 62 28.72 4.45 -13.67
CA SER A 62 28.65 4.09 -15.09
C SER A 62 28.96 5.27 -16.00
N LEU A 63 28.43 6.45 -15.65
CA LEU A 63 28.72 7.68 -16.38
C LEU A 63 30.19 8.08 -16.22
N TRP A 64 30.78 7.94 -15.03
CA TRP A 64 32.19 8.19 -14.76
C TRP A 64 33.08 7.23 -15.57
N LEU A 65 32.78 5.93 -15.60
CA LEU A 65 33.49 4.95 -16.44
C LEU A 65 33.44 5.35 -17.92
N ALA A 66 32.28 5.77 -18.41
CA ALA A 66 32.09 6.17 -19.81
C ALA A 66 32.89 7.43 -20.17
N LEU A 67 32.98 8.41 -19.26
CA LEU A 67 33.63 9.69 -19.53
C LEU A 67 35.13 9.70 -19.30
N TYR A 68 35.63 8.94 -18.32
CA TYR A 68 37.04 9.00 -17.91
C TYR A 68 37.85 7.73 -18.21
N VAL A 69 37.23 6.55 -18.18
CA VAL A 69 37.95 5.27 -18.37
C VAL A 69 37.89 4.80 -19.81
N LEU A 70 36.71 4.82 -20.45
CA LEU A 70 36.56 4.41 -21.86
C LEU A 70 37.44 5.20 -22.87
N PRO A 71 37.61 6.54 -22.74
CA PRO A 71 38.51 7.29 -23.62
C PRO A 71 39.98 6.92 -23.43
N LEU A 72 40.40 6.57 -22.20
CA LEU A 72 41.77 6.11 -21.90
C LEU A 72 42.05 4.75 -22.53
N ALA A 73 41.06 3.84 -22.56
CA ALA A 73 41.19 2.54 -23.22
C ALA A 73 41.38 2.65 -24.75
N GLY A 74 40.92 3.76 -25.38
CA GLY A 74 41.12 4.04 -26.79
C GLY A 74 42.46 4.69 -27.12
N VAL A 75 43.20 5.20 -26.13
CA VAL A 75 44.51 5.88 -26.31
C VAL A 75 45.68 4.91 -26.00
N LEU A 76 45.46 3.98 -25.09
CA LEU A 76 46.44 2.95 -24.74
C LEU A 76 46.21 1.74 -25.65
N ARG A 77 47.22 1.29 -26.40
CA ARG A 77 47.19 -0.03 -27.07
C ARG A 77 47.19 -1.11 -25.99
N PRO A 78 46.04 -1.71 -25.63
CA PRO A 78 45.98 -2.67 -24.60
C PRO A 78 46.64 -3.95 -25.07
N GLY A 79 47.63 -4.45 -24.33
CA GLY A 79 48.12 -5.80 -24.53
C GLY A 79 46.94 -6.78 -24.34
N ARG A 80 46.97 -7.95 -24.95
CA ARG A 80 45.90 -8.99 -24.90
C ARG A 80 45.37 -9.28 -23.49
N ARG A 81 46.23 -9.09 -22.45
CA ARG A 81 45.84 -9.30 -21.04
C ARG A 81 44.91 -8.23 -20.48
N THR A 82 45.09 -6.97 -20.88
CA THR A 82 44.23 -5.84 -20.42
C THR A 82 42.85 -5.91 -21.06
N LEU A 83 42.78 -6.31 -22.35
CA LEU A 83 41.51 -6.54 -23.04
C LEU A 83 40.75 -7.73 -22.43
N ALA A 84 41.45 -8.82 -22.06
CA ALA A 84 40.84 -9.98 -21.40
C ALA A 84 40.25 -9.60 -20.01
N LEU A 85 40.96 -8.75 -19.24
CA LEU A 85 40.46 -8.29 -17.92
C LEU A 85 39.24 -7.36 -18.06
N LEU A 86 39.18 -6.48 -19.08
CA LEU A 86 38.02 -5.64 -19.36
C LEU A 86 36.82 -6.46 -19.82
N LEU A 87 37.04 -7.47 -20.66
CA LEU A 87 35.98 -8.39 -21.10
C LEU A 87 35.50 -9.28 -19.94
N ALA A 88 36.37 -9.71 -19.05
CA ALA A 88 36.00 -10.47 -17.86
C ALA A 88 35.19 -9.62 -16.87
N ALA A 89 35.56 -8.35 -16.68
CA ALA A 89 34.80 -7.42 -15.84
C ALA A 89 33.40 -7.11 -16.42
N LEU A 90 33.31 -6.94 -17.74
CA LEU A 90 32.02 -6.78 -18.44
C LEU A 90 31.17 -8.05 -18.40
N ALA A 91 31.78 -9.22 -18.54
CA ALA A 91 31.09 -10.50 -18.40
C ALA A 91 30.61 -10.75 -16.96
N LEU A 92 31.39 -10.37 -15.95
CA LEU A 92 31.01 -10.45 -14.54
C LEU A 92 29.83 -9.51 -14.23
N VAL A 93 29.87 -8.27 -14.71
CA VAL A 93 28.74 -7.31 -14.55
C VAL A 93 27.51 -7.79 -15.30
N GLY A 94 27.67 -8.34 -16.49
CA GLY A 94 26.59 -8.95 -17.29
C GLY A 94 25.99 -10.19 -16.60
N SER A 95 26.85 -11.06 -16.02
CA SER A 95 26.42 -12.25 -15.28
C SER A 95 25.71 -11.91 -13.98
N LEU A 96 26.15 -10.87 -13.25
CA LEU A 96 25.48 -10.37 -12.05
C LEU A 96 24.13 -9.71 -12.40
N ALA A 97 24.03 -9.02 -13.53
CA ALA A 97 22.79 -8.49 -14.05
C ALA A 97 21.81 -9.60 -14.50
N LEU A 98 22.31 -10.66 -15.13
CA LEU A 98 21.53 -11.85 -15.52
C LEU A 98 21.06 -12.65 -14.30
N LEU A 99 21.91 -12.84 -13.27
CA LEU A 99 21.53 -13.46 -12.00
C LEU A 99 20.48 -12.63 -11.23
N GLY A 100 20.53 -11.30 -11.35
CA GLY A 100 19.49 -10.40 -10.81
C GLY A 100 18.17 -10.50 -11.60
N LEU A 101 18.22 -10.80 -12.90
CA LEU A 101 17.07 -11.02 -13.76
C LEU A 101 16.43 -12.40 -13.59
N GLN A 102 17.19 -13.42 -13.20
CA GLN A 102 16.66 -14.80 -13.01
C GLN A 102 15.84 -14.97 -11.71
N ARG A 103 15.87 -14.00 -10.78
CA ARG A 103 14.95 -13.99 -9.62
C ARG A 103 13.62 -13.26 -9.95
N ARG A 104 13.10 -13.41 -11.17
CA ARG A 104 11.72 -13.06 -11.46
C ARG A 104 10.82 -14.06 -10.75
N ALA A 105 9.89 -13.56 -9.91
CA ALA A 105 8.78 -14.37 -9.44
C ALA A 105 8.11 -15.03 -10.64
N PRO A 106 7.71 -16.32 -10.54
CA PRO A 106 7.10 -17.02 -11.66
C PRO A 106 5.90 -16.23 -12.18
N ALA A 107 5.70 -16.22 -13.50
CA ALA A 107 4.58 -15.52 -14.16
C ALA A 107 3.22 -15.97 -13.63
N GLU A 108 3.13 -17.18 -13.11
CA GLU A 108 1.94 -17.78 -12.49
C GLU A 108 1.72 -17.35 -11.02
N GLY A 109 2.65 -16.62 -10.43
CA GLY A 109 2.62 -16.24 -9.01
C GLY A 109 3.21 -17.30 -8.08
N LEU A 110 3.56 -16.87 -6.87
CA LEU A 110 4.08 -17.73 -5.82
C LEU A 110 2.92 -18.48 -5.17
N GLN A 111 2.92 -19.80 -5.24
CA GLN A 111 1.92 -20.64 -4.60
C GLN A 111 2.14 -20.66 -3.09
N LEU A 112 1.12 -20.30 -2.31
CA LEU A 112 1.13 -20.33 -0.85
C LEU A 112 0.25 -21.46 -0.34
N GLU A 113 0.61 -22.02 0.82
CA GLU A 113 -0.22 -23.00 1.50
C GLU A 113 -1.21 -22.29 2.42
N ILE A 114 -2.42 -22.09 1.93
CA ILE A 114 -3.50 -21.47 2.69
C ILE A 114 -4.55 -22.52 2.99
N ARG A 115 -4.81 -22.75 4.28
CA ARG A 115 -5.74 -23.77 4.76
C ARG A 115 -6.82 -23.15 5.63
N GLY A 116 -8.04 -23.67 5.52
CA GLY A 116 -9.13 -23.35 6.42
C GLY A 116 -8.86 -23.88 7.83
N ARG A 117 -9.38 -23.19 8.83
CA ARG A 117 -9.28 -23.58 10.23
C ARG A 117 -10.47 -23.05 11.01
N ALA A 118 -11.04 -23.87 11.91
CA ALA A 118 -12.00 -23.42 12.91
C ALA A 118 -11.26 -22.86 14.13
N ALA A 119 -11.83 -21.85 14.76
CA ALA A 119 -11.37 -21.36 16.06
C ALA A 119 -11.62 -22.42 17.14
N SER A 120 -10.69 -22.57 18.08
CA SER A 120 -10.86 -23.46 19.24
C SER A 120 -11.44 -22.75 20.46
N GLN A 121 -11.51 -21.41 20.45
CA GLN A 121 -12.05 -20.56 21.51
C GLN A 121 -13.06 -19.55 20.98
N GLN A 122 -14.07 -19.21 21.82
CA GLN A 122 -15.06 -18.20 21.54
C GLN A 122 -14.98 -17.05 22.55
N PRO A 123 -15.37 -15.80 22.22
CA PRO A 123 -15.75 -15.37 20.85
C PRO A 123 -14.57 -15.43 19.88
N SER A 124 -14.85 -15.56 18.59
CA SER A 124 -13.83 -15.67 17.54
C SER A 124 -14.07 -14.71 16.37
N SER A 125 -12.99 -14.36 15.68
CA SER A 125 -13.00 -13.58 14.44
C SER A 125 -13.03 -14.50 13.23
N SER A 126 -13.82 -14.15 12.21
CA SER A 126 -13.88 -14.86 10.94
C SER A 126 -13.01 -14.17 9.90
N ILE A 127 -12.19 -14.94 9.21
CA ILE A 127 -11.34 -14.51 8.09
C ILE A 127 -11.76 -15.29 6.86
N PHE A 128 -12.12 -14.59 5.80
CA PHE A 128 -12.59 -15.14 4.54
C PHE A 128 -11.51 -14.94 3.48
N VAL A 129 -11.09 -15.98 2.80
CA VAL A 129 -9.94 -15.98 1.90
C VAL A 129 -10.32 -16.54 0.54
N VAL A 130 -10.02 -15.78 -0.52
CA VAL A 130 -10.09 -16.25 -1.90
C VAL A 130 -8.70 -16.39 -2.46
N THR A 131 -8.33 -17.61 -2.86
CA THR A 131 -7.04 -17.92 -3.50
C THR A 131 -7.19 -17.94 -5.01
N GLY A 132 -6.11 -17.67 -5.75
CA GLY A 132 -6.16 -17.53 -7.21
C GLY A 132 -6.71 -16.19 -7.71
N ALA A 133 -7.04 -15.27 -6.80
CA ALA A 133 -7.64 -13.98 -7.09
C ALA A 133 -6.71 -13.08 -7.92
N ARG A 134 -7.30 -12.36 -8.89
CA ARG A 134 -6.61 -11.41 -9.77
C ARG A 134 -7.20 -9.99 -9.71
N GLY A 135 -8.15 -9.76 -8.80
CA GLY A 135 -8.88 -8.50 -8.66
C GLY A 135 -10.09 -8.41 -9.59
N ARG A 136 -10.58 -9.52 -10.11
CA ARG A 136 -11.74 -9.56 -10.99
C ARG A 136 -13.03 -9.52 -10.20
N TYR A 137 -14.13 -9.25 -10.90
CA TYR A 137 -15.45 -9.23 -10.29
C TYR A 137 -15.80 -10.61 -9.65
N GLU A 138 -15.44 -11.71 -10.31
CA GLU A 138 -15.67 -13.07 -9.82
C GLU A 138 -14.96 -13.35 -8.50
N ASP A 139 -13.77 -12.76 -8.28
CA ASP A 139 -13.02 -12.91 -7.04
C ASP A 139 -13.75 -12.25 -5.87
N VAL A 140 -14.27 -11.02 -6.08
CA VAL A 140 -15.03 -10.28 -5.07
C VAL A 140 -16.39 -10.95 -4.81
N ARG A 141 -17.05 -11.45 -5.85
CA ARG A 141 -18.30 -12.22 -5.72
C ARG A 141 -18.07 -13.48 -4.91
N ALA A 142 -17.01 -14.25 -5.21
CA ALA A 142 -16.66 -15.45 -4.45
C ALA A 142 -16.37 -15.13 -2.98
N LEU A 143 -15.74 -13.99 -2.69
CA LEU A 143 -15.50 -13.52 -1.33
C LEU A 143 -16.82 -13.19 -0.61
N ILE A 144 -17.74 -12.48 -1.25
CA ILE A 144 -19.04 -12.11 -0.68
C ILE A 144 -19.92 -13.37 -0.45
N GLU A 145 -19.91 -14.31 -1.38
CA GLU A 145 -20.60 -15.59 -1.23
C GLU A 145 -20.03 -16.39 -0.05
N LEU A 146 -18.70 -16.48 0.07
CA LEU A 146 -18.03 -17.14 1.18
C LEU A 146 -18.38 -16.49 2.53
N MET A 147 -18.40 -15.15 2.59
CA MET A 147 -18.86 -14.42 3.78
C MET A 147 -20.30 -14.79 4.14
N GLY A 148 -21.20 -14.81 3.16
CA GLY A 148 -22.61 -15.11 3.33
C GLY A 148 -22.87 -16.53 3.82
N GLU A 149 -22.15 -17.53 3.32
CA GLU A 149 -22.21 -18.94 3.76
C GLU A 149 -21.88 -19.11 5.24
N HIS A 150 -21.07 -18.18 5.78
CA HIS A 150 -20.68 -18.18 7.18
C HIS A 150 -21.35 -17.07 8.01
N GLY A 151 -22.50 -16.56 7.52
CA GLY A 151 -23.39 -15.68 8.27
C GLY A 151 -23.06 -14.18 8.21
N LEU A 152 -22.00 -13.75 7.48
CA LEU A 152 -21.69 -12.33 7.29
C LEU A 152 -22.29 -11.84 5.97
N LYS A 153 -23.45 -11.20 6.03
CA LYS A 153 -24.17 -10.71 4.86
C LYS A 153 -23.62 -9.37 4.37
N PHE A 154 -23.33 -9.27 3.10
CA PHE A 154 -22.77 -8.05 2.50
C PHE A 154 -23.84 -6.98 2.30
N TYR A 155 -25.05 -7.35 1.82
CA TYR A 155 -26.11 -6.39 1.51
C TYR A 155 -27.14 -6.31 2.64
N ARG A 156 -27.41 -5.09 3.12
CA ARG A 156 -28.52 -4.82 4.03
C ARG A 156 -29.78 -4.63 3.22
N SER A 157 -30.69 -5.60 3.29
CA SER A 157 -31.93 -5.67 2.53
C SER A 157 -33.02 -6.40 3.29
N SER A 158 -34.28 -6.07 2.99
CA SER A 158 -35.42 -6.90 3.41
C SER A 158 -35.50 -8.22 2.65
N ARG A 159 -34.82 -8.35 1.50
CA ARG A 159 -34.70 -9.58 0.74
C ARG A 159 -33.64 -10.45 1.39
N VAL A 160 -34.05 -11.58 1.94
CA VAL A 160 -33.15 -12.53 2.62
C VAL A 160 -32.56 -13.50 1.62
N SER A 161 -31.23 -13.59 1.60
CA SER A 161 -30.46 -14.59 0.84
C SER A 161 -29.17 -14.91 1.62
N PRO A 162 -28.31 -15.82 1.15
CA PRO A 162 -27.00 -16.02 1.78
C PRO A 162 -26.17 -14.73 1.91
N VAL A 163 -26.24 -13.81 0.92
CA VAL A 163 -25.44 -12.59 0.87
C VAL A 163 -26.20 -11.31 1.28
N SER A 164 -27.52 -11.41 1.55
CA SER A 164 -28.37 -10.27 1.90
C SER A 164 -29.28 -10.54 3.08
N GLY A 165 -29.62 -9.49 3.83
CA GLY A 165 -30.57 -9.54 4.94
C GLY A 165 -30.57 -8.24 5.75
N PRO A 166 -31.45 -8.12 6.76
CA PRO A 166 -31.58 -6.89 7.56
C PRO A 166 -30.32 -6.54 8.35
N ASP A 167 -29.47 -7.50 8.61
CA ASP A 167 -28.18 -7.41 9.32
C ASP A 167 -26.98 -7.21 8.39
N GLY A 168 -27.20 -7.01 7.08
CA GLY A 168 -26.14 -6.81 6.10
C GLY A 168 -25.34 -5.51 6.31
N LEU A 169 -24.14 -5.49 5.74
CA LEU A 169 -23.16 -4.40 5.94
C LEU A 169 -23.54 -3.12 5.19
N ILE A 170 -23.95 -3.22 3.93
CA ILE A 170 -24.19 -2.09 3.02
C ILE A 170 -25.66 -1.98 2.68
N ALA A 171 -26.27 -0.85 2.98
CA ALA A 171 -27.64 -0.51 2.59
C ALA A 171 -27.66 0.18 1.21
N ARG A 172 -28.82 0.16 0.55
CA ARG A 172 -29.02 0.71 -0.80
C ARG A 172 -28.71 2.20 -0.96
N ASP A 173 -28.80 2.97 0.12
CA ASP A 173 -28.66 4.43 0.14
C ASP A 173 -27.44 4.90 0.95
N ASP A 174 -26.54 4.00 1.33
CA ASP A 174 -25.34 4.33 2.07
C ASP A 174 -24.38 5.21 1.26
N VAL A 175 -23.58 6.00 1.97
CA VAL A 175 -22.36 6.62 1.47
C VAL A 175 -21.19 5.69 1.85
N VAL A 176 -20.60 5.07 0.84
CA VAL A 176 -19.52 4.08 1.03
C VAL A 176 -18.18 4.70 0.70
N ILE A 177 -17.32 4.83 1.70
CA ILE A 177 -15.92 5.20 1.48
C ILE A 177 -15.13 3.91 1.25
N ILE A 178 -14.55 3.76 0.06
CA ILE A 178 -13.52 2.75 -0.21
C ILE A 178 -12.17 3.40 0.10
N LYS A 179 -11.63 3.09 1.28
CA LYS A 179 -10.35 3.61 1.71
C LYS A 179 -9.22 2.76 1.13
N VAL A 180 -8.38 3.38 0.31
CA VAL A 180 -7.30 2.73 -0.47
C VAL A 180 -5.91 3.18 -0.01
N ASN A 181 -4.84 2.53 -0.50
CA ASN A 181 -3.48 3.09 -0.46
C ASN A 181 -3.24 3.92 -1.72
N SER A 182 -3.01 5.21 -1.57
CA SER A 182 -2.67 6.14 -2.66
C SER A 182 -1.33 6.86 -2.47
N GLN A 183 -0.63 6.58 -1.37
CA GLN A 183 0.67 7.21 -1.08
C GLN A 183 1.77 6.78 -2.06
N TRP A 184 1.69 5.58 -2.59
CA TRP A 184 2.69 4.98 -3.47
C TRP A 184 2.06 4.55 -4.79
N ASN A 185 2.77 4.76 -5.88
CA ASN A 185 2.43 4.22 -7.20
C ASN A 185 2.86 2.73 -7.33
N GLU A 186 2.76 2.19 -8.53
CA GLU A 186 3.09 0.81 -8.87
C GLU A 186 2.34 -0.20 -7.98
N ARG A 187 3.01 -1.21 -7.43
CA ARG A 187 2.38 -2.19 -6.54
C ARG A 187 2.30 -1.71 -5.08
N GLY A 188 2.74 -0.49 -4.80
CA GLY A 188 2.60 0.14 -3.48
C GLY A 188 1.20 0.72 -3.22
N GLY A 189 0.41 0.97 -4.26
CA GLY A 189 -1.00 1.34 -4.18
C GLY A 189 -1.92 0.13 -4.14
N THR A 190 -3.18 0.31 -3.67
CA THR A 190 -4.22 -0.72 -3.74
C THR A 190 -4.52 -1.09 -5.20
N ASN A 191 -4.79 -2.35 -5.46
CA ASN A 191 -5.10 -2.87 -6.79
C ASN A 191 -6.40 -2.24 -7.33
N THR A 192 -6.30 -1.55 -8.46
CA THR A 192 -7.42 -0.80 -9.04
C THR A 192 -8.46 -1.71 -9.68
N ASP A 193 -8.08 -2.93 -10.13
CA ASP A 193 -9.03 -3.93 -10.61
C ASP A 193 -9.89 -4.44 -9.46
N LEU A 194 -9.29 -4.70 -8.27
CA LEU A 194 -10.02 -5.09 -7.07
C LEU A 194 -11.01 -3.99 -6.63
N VAL A 195 -10.60 -2.72 -6.67
CA VAL A 195 -11.49 -1.60 -6.33
C VAL A 195 -12.64 -1.49 -7.34
N LYS A 196 -12.36 -1.65 -8.63
CA LYS A 196 -13.39 -1.69 -9.68
C LYS A 196 -14.38 -2.84 -9.43
N ALA A 197 -13.90 -4.04 -9.13
CA ALA A 197 -14.72 -5.20 -8.83
C ALA A 197 -15.60 -4.99 -7.58
N LEU A 198 -15.05 -4.36 -6.54
CA LEU A 198 -15.79 -4.02 -5.32
C LEU A 198 -16.91 -3.00 -5.60
N ILE A 199 -16.64 -1.98 -6.42
CA ILE A 199 -17.67 -1.02 -6.85
C ILE A 199 -18.79 -1.75 -7.60
N MET A 200 -18.47 -2.64 -8.55
CA MET A 200 -19.46 -3.46 -9.25
C MET A 200 -20.32 -4.23 -8.28
N ALA A 201 -19.72 -4.90 -7.29
CA ALA A 201 -20.46 -5.65 -6.28
C ALA A 201 -21.38 -4.76 -5.43
N ILE A 202 -20.95 -3.55 -5.03
CA ILE A 202 -21.81 -2.61 -4.30
C ILE A 202 -23.01 -2.19 -5.16
N LEU A 203 -22.79 -1.90 -6.45
CA LEU A 203 -23.83 -1.48 -7.38
C LEU A 203 -24.86 -2.57 -7.68
N GLU A 204 -24.51 -3.84 -7.50
CA GLU A 204 -25.44 -5.00 -7.63
C GLU A 204 -26.29 -5.23 -6.37
N HIS A 205 -26.40 -4.24 -5.49
CA HIS A 205 -27.28 -4.34 -4.32
C HIS A 205 -28.68 -4.82 -4.72
N PRO A 206 -29.26 -5.85 -4.04
CA PRO A 206 -30.52 -6.50 -4.46
C PRO A 206 -31.73 -5.54 -4.53
N ASP A 207 -31.71 -4.42 -3.80
CA ASP A 207 -32.75 -3.39 -3.84
C ASP A 207 -32.42 -2.23 -4.80
N GLY A 208 -31.34 -2.36 -5.60
CA GLY A 208 -30.78 -1.29 -6.43
C GLY A 208 -30.03 -0.25 -5.60
N PHE A 209 -28.74 -0.07 -5.83
CA PHE A 209 -27.93 0.92 -5.11
C PHE A 209 -28.20 2.32 -5.64
N VAL A 210 -28.59 3.25 -4.75
CA VAL A 210 -28.86 4.67 -5.04
C VAL A 210 -27.99 5.60 -4.21
N GLY A 211 -27.12 5.02 -3.39
CA GLY A 211 -26.18 5.72 -2.51
C GLY A 211 -25.02 6.38 -3.27
N GLU A 212 -23.92 6.59 -2.59
CA GLU A 212 -22.72 7.20 -3.14
C GLU A 212 -21.47 6.40 -2.78
N ILE A 213 -20.51 6.27 -3.70
CA ILE A 213 -19.24 5.61 -3.47
C ILE A 213 -18.11 6.62 -3.65
N VAL A 214 -17.24 6.73 -2.65
CA VAL A 214 -16.08 7.64 -2.65
C VAL A 214 -14.80 6.83 -2.44
N ILE A 215 -13.91 6.82 -3.44
CA ILE A 215 -12.57 6.26 -3.29
C ILE A 215 -11.68 7.34 -2.65
N ALA A 216 -11.11 7.07 -1.47
CA ALA A 216 -10.40 8.10 -0.72
C ALA A 216 -9.15 7.59 0.00
N ASP A 217 -8.19 8.48 0.18
CA ASP A 217 -7.00 8.29 1.00
C ASP A 217 -6.31 9.63 1.30
N ASN A 218 -5.43 9.63 2.30
CA ASN A 218 -4.45 10.69 2.55
C ASN A 218 -3.04 10.10 2.43
N GLY A 219 -2.32 10.46 1.38
CA GLY A 219 -0.92 10.07 1.17
C GLY A 219 0.06 10.86 2.06
N GLN A 220 -0.42 11.71 2.97
CA GLN A 220 0.33 12.50 3.95
C GLN A 220 1.21 13.61 3.34
N ALA A 221 1.14 13.86 2.05
CA ALA A 221 1.95 14.84 1.32
C ALA A 221 3.47 14.70 1.59
N GLN A 222 3.93 13.51 2.00
CA GLN A 222 5.32 13.24 2.40
C GLN A 222 6.11 12.49 1.34
N TYR A 223 5.51 11.43 0.82
CA TYR A 223 6.14 10.48 -0.09
C TYR A 223 5.26 10.27 -1.30
N GLY A 224 5.81 10.36 -2.45
CA GLY A 224 5.14 10.13 -3.71
C GLY A 224 6.13 10.37 -4.84
N SER A 225 5.79 9.98 -6.05
CA SER A 225 6.70 10.11 -7.21
C SER A 225 7.16 11.55 -7.44
N TYR A 226 6.45 12.53 -6.92
CA TYR A 226 6.74 13.96 -7.11
C TYR A 226 6.85 14.75 -5.78
N GLY A 227 7.03 14.06 -4.64
CA GLY A 227 7.11 14.70 -3.33
C GLY A 227 5.82 15.36 -2.84
N ARG A 228 4.69 15.07 -3.48
CA ARG A 228 3.37 15.64 -3.16
C ARG A 228 2.51 14.76 -2.26
N GLY A 229 3.02 13.61 -1.82
CA GLY A 229 2.25 12.61 -1.10
C GLY A 229 1.52 11.67 -2.04
N GLY A 230 0.24 11.39 -1.79
CA GLY A 230 -0.54 10.45 -2.59
C GLY A 230 -1.09 11.04 -3.89
N SER A 231 -1.60 10.14 -4.73
CA SER A 231 -2.40 10.48 -5.90
C SER A 231 -3.39 9.37 -6.21
N LEU A 232 -4.59 9.73 -6.62
CA LEU A 232 -5.60 8.80 -7.14
C LEU A 232 -5.57 8.72 -8.67
N SER A 233 -4.68 9.51 -9.32
CA SER A 233 -4.52 9.61 -10.77
C SER A 233 -3.14 9.14 -11.27
N TRP A 234 -2.44 8.28 -10.53
CA TRP A 234 -1.15 7.73 -10.96
C TRP A 234 -1.23 7.13 -12.37
N ASP A 235 -0.19 7.28 -13.17
CA ASP A 235 -0.02 6.67 -14.50
C ASP A 235 0.56 5.25 -14.46
N ARG A 236 1.05 4.83 -13.28
CA ARG A 236 1.62 3.51 -13.00
C ARG A 236 0.98 2.94 -11.75
N ASN A 237 0.06 2.00 -11.95
CA ASN A 237 -0.82 1.50 -10.90
C ASN A 237 -0.65 0.00 -10.64
N ASN A 238 -1.23 -0.44 -9.54
CA ASN A 238 -1.39 -1.84 -9.21
C ASN A 238 -2.66 -2.37 -9.92
N ALA A 239 -2.50 -2.86 -11.15
CA ALA A 239 -3.57 -3.41 -11.97
C ALA A 239 -2.97 -4.32 -13.06
N GLU A 240 -3.81 -5.06 -13.81
CA GLU A 240 -3.39 -5.70 -15.06
C GLU A 240 -3.04 -4.63 -16.12
N ASP A 241 -3.94 -3.67 -16.33
CA ASP A 241 -3.63 -2.43 -17.07
C ASP A 241 -3.04 -1.41 -16.10
N ILE A 242 -1.73 -1.29 -16.09
CA ILE A 242 -1.02 -0.37 -15.19
C ILE A 242 -1.41 1.10 -15.37
N THR A 243 -2.04 1.47 -16.47
CA THR A 243 -2.54 2.85 -16.71
C THR A 243 -3.90 3.11 -16.07
N GLN A 244 -4.58 2.09 -15.57
CA GLN A 244 -5.86 2.22 -14.87
C GLN A 244 -5.66 2.83 -13.48
N SER A 245 -5.98 4.12 -13.31
CA SER A 245 -5.94 4.80 -12.00
C SER A 245 -7.29 4.69 -11.27
N MET A 246 -7.30 5.00 -9.96
CA MET A 246 -8.54 5.08 -9.16
C MET A 246 -9.51 6.12 -9.74
N GLU A 247 -8.97 7.24 -10.23
CA GLU A 247 -9.77 8.29 -10.86
C GLU A 247 -10.43 7.78 -12.16
N LYS A 248 -9.69 7.07 -13.02
CA LYS A 248 -10.26 6.45 -14.24
C LYS A 248 -11.34 5.43 -13.90
N VAL A 249 -11.15 4.62 -12.85
CA VAL A 249 -12.17 3.68 -12.36
C VAL A 249 -13.43 4.45 -11.95
N ALA A 250 -13.32 5.49 -11.14
CA ALA A 250 -14.47 6.29 -10.71
C ALA A 250 -15.19 6.94 -11.91
N GLN A 251 -14.44 7.49 -12.89
CA GLN A 251 -14.99 8.11 -14.09
C GLN A 251 -15.78 7.10 -14.95
N GLN A 252 -15.35 5.84 -15.05
CA GLN A 252 -16.07 4.80 -15.80
C GLN A 252 -17.50 4.59 -15.26
N PHE A 253 -17.66 4.54 -13.93
CA PHE A 253 -18.99 4.38 -13.31
C PHE A 253 -19.79 5.67 -13.31
N ALA A 254 -19.16 6.81 -13.13
CA ALA A 254 -19.83 8.11 -13.22
C ALA A 254 -20.41 8.36 -14.61
N ALA A 255 -19.71 7.94 -15.67
CA ALA A 255 -20.21 8.03 -17.05
C ALA A 255 -21.43 7.12 -17.31
N GLN A 256 -21.66 6.10 -16.47
CA GLN A 256 -22.82 5.22 -16.50
C GLN A 256 -23.98 5.76 -15.64
N GLY A 257 -23.82 6.93 -15.01
CA GLY A 257 -24.84 7.57 -14.18
C GLY A 257 -24.78 7.21 -12.68
N TYR A 258 -23.82 6.42 -12.24
CA TYR A 258 -23.63 6.09 -10.83
C TYR A 258 -22.88 7.21 -10.08
N LYS A 259 -23.23 7.42 -8.82
CA LYS A 259 -22.55 8.39 -7.96
C LYS A 259 -21.26 7.80 -7.40
N VAL A 260 -20.26 7.69 -8.27
CA VAL A 260 -18.91 7.22 -7.91
C VAL A 260 -17.91 8.35 -8.14
N SER A 261 -17.08 8.63 -7.15
CA SER A 261 -16.08 9.70 -7.19
C SER A 261 -14.82 9.34 -6.43
N THR A 262 -13.80 10.18 -6.57
CA THR A 262 -12.58 10.14 -5.77
C THR A 262 -12.52 11.37 -4.87
N TYR A 263 -11.84 11.24 -3.72
CA TYR A 263 -11.43 12.37 -2.90
C TYR A 263 -10.04 12.12 -2.31
N LEU A 264 -9.03 12.87 -2.76
CA LEU A 264 -7.69 12.81 -2.22
C LEU A 264 -7.60 13.74 -1.00
N TRP A 265 -7.58 13.19 0.20
CA TRP A 265 -7.54 13.98 1.44
C TRP A 265 -6.23 14.77 1.64
N ASP A 266 -5.20 14.53 0.82
CA ASP A 266 -4.00 15.39 0.74
C ASP A 266 -4.35 16.84 0.44
N GLU A 267 -5.41 17.09 -0.35
CA GLU A 267 -5.84 18.43 -0.75
C GLU A 267 -6.27 19.29 0.44
N ILE A 268 -6.77 18.64 1.49
CA ILE A 268 -7.27 19.29 2.70
C ILE A 268 -6.39 19.02 3.93
N THR A 269 -5.28 18.28 3.79
CA THR A 269 -4.47 17.76 4.92
C THR A 269 -3.80 18.85 5.77
N LEU A 270 -3.74 20.08 5.29
CA LEU A 270 -3.16 21.22 6.03
C LEU A 270 -4.23 22.19 6.59
N LYS A 271 -5.52 21.92 6.35
CA LYS A 271 -6.60 22.80 6.75
C LYS A 271 -7.30 22.24 7.99
N ARG A 272 -7.18 22.94 9.12
CA ARG A 272 -7.92 22.62 10.36
C ARG A 272 -9.29 23.26 10.31
N VAL A 273 -10.33 22.47 10.63
CA VAL A 273 -11.73 22.88 10.64
C VAL A 273 -12.43 22.35 11.89
N ARG A 274 -13.64 22.87 12.14
CA ARG A 274 -14.58 22.34 13.15
C ARG A 274 -15.66 21.50 12.48
N GLU A 275 -16.50 20.85 13.28
CA GLU A 275 -17.60 20.04 12.76
C GLU A 275 -18.72 20.88 12.12
N TYR A 276 -19.51 20.26 11.23
CA TYR A 276 -20.67 20.92 10.60
C TYR A 276 -21.68 21.42 11.63
N SER A 277 -21.89 20.68 12.71
CA SER A 277 -22.76 21.06 13.83
C SER A 277 -22.29 22.32 14.57
N GLU A 278 -21.06 22.74 14.39
CA GLU A 278 -20.49 23.98 14.94
C GLU A 278 -20.51 25.13 13.93
N GLY A 279 -21.23 24.94 12.77
CA GLY A 279 -21.42 25.96 11.74
C GLY A 279 -20.25 26.09 10.75
N ASP A 280 -19.26 25.21 10.81
CA ASP A 280 -18.13 25.21 9.88
C ASP A 280 -18.43 24.31 8.68
N LEU A 281 -18.69 24.91 7.51
CA LEU A 281 -19.02 24.20 6.27
C LEU A 281 -17.80 23.91 5.37
N GLU A 282 -16.59 24.30 5.80
CA GLU A 282 -15.39 24.15 5.01
C GLU A 282 -14.85 22.72 5.07
N ASP A 283 -14.23 22.26 3.98
CA ASP A 283 -13.50 21.00 3.93
C ASP A 283 -12.16 21.12 4.66
N GLY A 284 -11.77 20.11 5.43
CA GLY A 284 -10.52 20.10 6.19
C GLY A 284 -10.44 18.93 7.17
N TYR A 285 -9.60 19.07 8.15
CA TYR A 285 -9.39 18.09 9.21
C TYR A 285 -9.89 18.62 10.56
N VAL A 286 -10.74 17.85 11.21
CA VAL A 286 -11.04 18.02 12.64
C VAL A 286 -9.89 17.36 13.42
N VAL A 287 -9.32 18.10 14.38
CA VAL A 287 -8.14 17.69 15.12
C VAL A 287 -8.43 17.75 16.61
N TYR A 288 -8.17 16.67 17.34
CA TYR A 288 -8.29 16.64 18.80
C TYR A 288 -7.26 17.56 19.46
N GLU A 289 -7.64 18.19 20.52
CA GLU A 289 -6.75 19.11 21.26
C GLU A 289 -5.71 18.37 22.09
N ARG A 290 -6.04 17.19 22.59
CA ARG A 290 -5.20 16.41 23.48
C ARG A 290 -4.86 15.05 22.88
N PRO A 291 -3.64 14.57 23.10
CA PRO A 291 -3.27 13.22 22.73
C PRO A 291 -4.02 12.18 23.58
N ASP A 292 -4.26 11.03 23.02
CA ASP A 292 -4.78 9.86 23.74
C ASP A 292 -3.84 9.49 24.91
N PRO A 293 -4.34 9.27 26.12
CA PRO A 293 -3.49 9.08 27.30
C PRO A 293 -2.70 7.76 27.27
N TYR A 294 -3.12 6.77 26.48
CA TYR A 294 -2.49 5.46 26.42
C TYR A 294 -1.49 5.34 25.28
N THR A 295 -1.89 5.75 24.09
CA THR A 295 -1.07 5.61 22.87
C THR A 295 -0.33 6.89 22.49
N GLY A 296 -0.73 8.01 23.09
CA GLY A 296 -0.16 9.33 22.83
C GLY A 296 -0.47 9.87 21.43
N VAL A 297 -1.41 9.27 20.69
CA VAL A 297 -1.79 9.75 19.36
C VAL A 297 -2.70 10.98 19.47
N ILE A 298 -2.43 12.00 18.68
CA ILE A 298 -3.36 13.11 18.44
C ILE A 298 -4.26 12.69 17.27
N VAL A 299 -5.52 12.41 17.59
CA VAL A 299 -6.50 11.97 16.58
C VAL A 299 -6.90 13.14 15.70
N SER A 300 -6.99 12.88 14.42
CA SER A 300 -7.58 13.79 13.45
C SER A 300 -8.29 12.98 12.36
N TYR A 301 -9.26 13.59 11.69
CA TYR A 301 -10.03 12.93 10.64
C TYR A 301 -10.56 13.94 9.63
N PRO A 302 -10.77 13.50 8.35
CA PRO A 302 -11.27 14.39 7.32
C PRO A 302 -12.75 14.67 7.50
N LYS A 303 -13.11 15.92 7.24
CA LYS A 303 -14.47 16.42 7.04
C LYS A 303 -14.51 17.09 5.68
N PHE A 304 -15.38 16.63 4.80
CA PHE A 304 -15.38 17.07 3.40
C PHE A 304 -16.74 16.92 2.73
N ARG A 305 -16.93 17.68 1.67
CA ARG A 305 -18.08 17.58 0.80
C ARG A 305 -17.71 16.78 -0.45
N THR A 306 -18.48 15.73 -0.72
CA THR A 306 -18.24 14.86 -1.88
C THR A 306 -18.54 15.61 -3.20
N LYS A 307 -18.10 15.02 -4.32
CA LYS A 307 -18.40 15.53 -5.67
C LYS A 307 -19.90 15.72 -5.92
N TYR A 308 -20.74 14.90 -5.30
CA TYR A 308 -22.20 14.96 -5.48
C TYR A 308 -22.92 15.77 -4.40
N GLY A 309 -22.15 16.49 -3.58
CA GLY A 309 -22.66 17.45 -2.63
C GLY A 309 -23.02 16.90 -1.25
N THR A 310 -22.70 15.65 -0.97
CA THR A 310 -22.91 15.03 0.34
C THR A 310 -21.88 15.53 1.34
N TYR A 311 -22.32 16.04 2.49
CA TYR A 311 -21.46 16.47 3.58
C TYR A 311 -21.08 15.26 4.44
N VAL A 312 -19.79 15.00 4.59
CA VAL A 312 -19.24 13.84 5.32
C VAL A 312 -18.31 14.31 6.42
N SER A 313 -18.63 13.99 7.67
CA SER A 313 -17.64 13.87 8.74
C SER A 313 -17.23 12.41 8.86
N PHE A 314 -15.94 12.11 8.70
CA PHE A 314 -15.48 10.73 8.75
C PHE A 314 -15.82 10.07 10.10
N LYS A 315 -15.83 10.82 11.19
CA LYS A 315 -16.22 10.35 12.52
C LYS A 315 -17.74 10.27 12.69
N LEU A 316 -18.44 11.39 12.46
CA LEU A 316 -19.84 11.54 12.87
C LEU A 316 -20.85 11.00 11.84
N GLY A 317 -20.44 10.86 10.57
CA GLY A 317 -21.31 10.35 9.50
C GLY A 317 -21.73 11.40 8.49
N VAL A 318 -22.83 11.14 7.81
CA VAL A 318 -23.42 12.01 6.80
C VAL A 318 -24.20 13.12 7.50
N TRP A 319 -23.85 14.38 7.22
CA TRP A 319 -24.54 15.56 7.74
C TRP A 319 -25.70 15.97 6.84
N ASP A 320 -26.86 16.20 7.42
CA ASP A 320 -28.00 16.82 6.74
C ASP A 320 -28.16 18.29 7.20
N PRO A 321 -27.83 19.28 6.35
CA PRO A 321 -27.92 20.70 6.72
C PRO A 321 -29.36 21.17 6.96
N ARG A 322 -30.38 20.45 6.49
CA ARG A 322 -31.80 20.80 6.70
C ARG A 322 -32.25 20.44 8.11
N THR A 323 -31.76 19.36 8.66
CA THR A 323 -32.13 18.90 10.01
C THR A 323 -31.09 19.28 11.06
N GLY A 324 -29.89 19.71 10.64
CA GLY A 324 -28.78 19.98 11.55
C GLY A 324 -28.28 18.73 12.30
N ALA A 325 -28.38 17.55 11.70
CA ALA A 325 -28.06 16.30 12.34
C ALA A 325 -27.15 15.39 11.50
N TYR A 326 -26.37 14.56 12.17
CA TYR A 326 -25.59 13.51 11.53
C TYR A 326 -26.35 12.19 11.46
N ASN A 327 -26.27 11.51 10.32
CA ASN A 327 -26.66 10.12 10.18
C ASN A 327 -25.42 9.25 10.13
N SER A 328 -25.01 8.74 11.29
CA SER A 328 -23.82 7.89 11.42
C SER A 328 -23.99 6.54 10.71
N SER A 329 -25.21 5.99 10.68
CA SER A 329 -25.48 4.68 10.08
C SER A 329 -25.36 4.67 8.57
N ARG A 330 -25.52 5.82 7.88
CA ARG A 330 -25.38 5.95 6.44
C ARG A 330 -23.94 5.99 5.93
N LEU A 331 -22.95 6.24 6.80
CA LEU A 331 -21.56 6.26 6.37
C LEU A 331 -20.91 4.90 6.65
N LYS A 332 -20.44 4.26 5.60
CA LYS A 332 -19.71 2.99 5.65
C LYS A 332 -18.27 3.17 5.17
N VAL A 333 -17.34 2.51 5.83
CA VAL A 333 -15.94 2.46 5.37
C VAL A 333 -15.59 1.00 5.08
N ILE A 334 -15.21 0.73 3.83
CA ILE A 334 -14.53 -0.51 3.44
C ILE A 334 -13.04 -0.17 3.33
N ASN A 335 -12.24 -0.78 4.18
CA ASN A 335 -10.81 -0.55 4.28
C ASN A 335 -10.08 -1.54 3.39
N VAL A 336 -9.39 -1.08 2.33
CA VAL A 336 -8.76 -1.94 1.30
C VAL A 336 -7.25 -1.71 1.23
N PRO A 337 -6.48 -2.16 2.24
CA PRO A 337 -5.03 -2.04 2.23
C PRO A 337 -4.38 -3.02 1.25
N VAL A 338 -3.28 -2.59 0.60
CA VAL A 338 -2.35 -3.52 -0.05
C VAL A 338 -1.38 -4.10 0.99
N LEU A 339 -1.21 -5.42 0.98
CA LEU A 339 -0.34 -6.12 1.92
C LEU A 339 1.14 -5.96 1.55
N LYS A 340 1.91 -5.39 2.45
CA LYS A 340 3.34 -5.15 2.22
C LYS A 340 4.13 -5.03 3.52
N THR A 341 5.42 -5.33 3.44
CA THR A 341 6.36 -5.04 4.52
C THR A 341 6.55 -3.52 4.69
N HIS A 342 7.08 -3.14 5.83
CA HIS A 342 7.40 -1.76 6.15
C HIS A 342 8.76 -1.68 6.86
N ALA A 343 9.64 -0.81 6.38
CA ALA A 343 11.01 -0.68 6.86
C ALA A 343 11.12 -0.42 8.37
N ILE A 344 10.17 0.35 8.93
CA ILE A 344 10.18 0.76 10.35
C ILE A 344 9.21 -0.10 11.17
N TYR A 345 7.99 -0.33 10.68
CA TYR A 345 6.89 -0.91 11.44
C TYR A 345 6.60 -2.38 11.11
N GLY A 346 7.45 -3.04 10.32
CA GLY A 346 7.33 -4.44 9.93
C GLY A 346 6.28 -4.69 8.86
N VAL A 347 5.02 -4.41 9.10
CA VAL A 347 3.89 -4.68 8.18
C VAL A 347 3.02 -3.44 7.96
N THR A 348 2.53 -3.29 6.74
CA THR A 348 1.40 -2.43 6.38
C THR A 348 0.26 -3.33 5.92
N ALA A 349 -0.85 -3.29 6.65
CA ALA A 349 -2.13 -3.91 6.34
C ALA A 349 -3.25 -3.08 6.98
N CYS A 350 -4.35 -3.66 7.45
CA CYS A 350 -5.58 -2.95 7.84
C CYS A 350 -5.38 -1.87 8.92
N VAL A 351 -4.71 -2.22 10.02
CA VAL A 351 -4.55 -1.31 11.17
C VAL A 351 -3.65 -0.13 10.79
N LYS A 352 -2.45 -0.41 10.26
CA LYS A 352 -1.54 0.67 9.85
C LYS A 352 -2.07 1.49 8.68
N HIS A 353 -2.98 0.97 7.89
CA HIS A 353 -3.62 1.69 6.79
C HIS A 353 -4.38 2.94 7.25
N TYR A 354 -4.81 2.98 8.52
CA TYR A 354 -5.45 4.16 9.10
C TYR A 354 -4.53 5.38 9.29
N MET A 355 -3.22 5.23 9.04
CA MET A 355 -2.35 6.39 8.78
C MET A 355 -2.85 7.27 7.63
N GLY A 356 -3.55 6.70 6.65
CA GLY A 356 -4.20 7.46 5.57
C GLY A 356 -5.56 8.06 5.95
N VAL A 357 -5.96 8.07 7.22
CA VAL A 357 -7.14 8.78 7.74
C VAL A 357 -6.74 10.10 8.40
N VAL A 358 -5.70 10.08 9.21
CA VAL A 358 -5.25 11.27 9.99
C VAL A 358 -4.47 12.26 9.14
N SER A 359 -4.41 13.53 9.56
CA SER A 359 -3.43 14.49 9.04
C SER A 359 -2.18 14.47 9.91
N ASP A 360 -1.14 13.82 9.44
CA ASP A 360 0.16 13.77 10.12
C ASP A 360 0.84 15.16 10.18
N ARG A 361 0.57 15.99 9.18
CA ARG A 361 1.14 17.35 9.06
C ARG A 361 0.57 18.33 10.08
N LEU A 362 -0.74 18.34 10.31
CA LEU A 362 -1.39 19.23 11.29
C LEU A 362 -1.01 18.90 12.72
N THR A 363 -0.51 17.70 12.99
CA THR A 363 -0.18 17.21 14.32
C THR A 363 1.31 16.96 14.51
N ASN A 364 2.15 17.58 13.64
CA ASN A 364 3.61 17.51 13.68
C ASN A 364 4.16 16.07 13.76
N HIS A 365 3.69 15.20 12.84
CA HIS A 365 4.09 13.79 12.73
C HIS A 365 3.77 12.92 13.97
N ASN A 366 2.90 13.39 14.85
CA ASN A 366 2.51 12.66 16.06
C ASN A 366 1.89 11.29 15.74
N PRO A 367 0.94 11.13 14.77
CA PRO A 367 0.38 9.83 14.43
C PRO A 367 1.43 8.83 13.95
N HIS A 368 2.38 9.23 13.10
CA HIS A 368 3.49 8.37 12.68
C HIS A 368 4.30 7.86 13.89
N ASN A 369 4.65 8.76 14.80
CA ASN A 369 5.44 8.42 15.98
C ASN A 369 4.66 7.55 16.99
N SER A 370 3.33 7.51 16.89
CA SER A 370 2.45 6.72 17.77
C SER A 370 2.19 5.30 17.28
N VAL A 371 2.51 4.95 16.02
CA VAL A 371 2.26 3.60 15.46
C VAL A 371 2.84 2.51 16.35
N GLY A 372 4.09 2.65 16.77
CA GLY A 372 4.77 1.68 17.65
C GLY A 372 4.14 1.54 19.05
N ARG A 373 3.24 2.44 19.42
CA ARG A 373 2.49 2.44 20.69
C ARG A 373 1.01 2.07 20.53
N GLY A 374 0.61 1.61 19.35
CA GLY A 374 -0.77 1.22 19.07
C GLY A 374 -1.69 2.38 18.64
N GLY A 375 -1.14 3.55 18.30
CA GLY A 375 -1.92 4.75 17.96
C GLY A 375 -2.93 4.56 16.85
N MET A 376 -2.67 3.66 15.89
CA MET A 376 -3.62 3.40 14.80
C MET A 376 -4.88 2.65 15.28
N GLY A 377 -4.78 1.84 16.33
CA GLY A 377 -5.96 1.26 17.00
C GLY A 377 -6.84 2.34 17.61
N THR A 378 -6.24 3.34 18.29
CA THR A 378 -6.98 4.51 18.82
C THR A 378 -7.61 5.31 17.68
N VAL A 379 -6.90 5.55 16.58
CA VAL A 379 -7.46 6.27 15.42
C VAL A 379 -8.69 5.55 14.86
N MET A 380 -8.63 4.22 14.69
CA MET A 380 -9.80 3.43 14.25
C MET A 380 -10.98 3.55 15.22
N ALA A 381 -10.72 3.45 16.53
CA ALA A 381 -11.74 3.51 17.55
C ALA A 381 -12.40 4.88 17.64
N GLU A 382 -11.60 5.94 17.61
CA GLU A 382 -12.04 7.31 17.84
C GLU A 382 -12.58 8.01 16.59
N THR A 383 -12.34 7.46 15.40
CA THR A 383 -12.84 8.03 14.16
C THR A 383 -13.99 7.20 13.60
N ARG A 384 -13.68 6.17 12.84
CA ARG A 384 -14.69 5.26 12.30
C ARG A 384 -14.11 3.87 12.09
N TYR A 385 -14.64 2.91 12.84
CA TYR A 385 -14.30 1.51 12.64
C TYR A 385 -14.84 1.03 11.29
N PRO A 386 -14.04 0.37 10.44
CA PRO A 386 -14.49 -0.09 9.13
C PRO A 386 -15.52 -1.21 9.27
N VAL A 387 -16.57 -1.18 8.44
CA VAL A 387 -17.56 -2.25 8.40
C VAL A 387 -17.00 -3.53 7.80
N LEU A 388 -15.98 -3.40 6.95
CA LEU A 388 -15.25 -4.51 6.35
C LEU A 388 -13.81 -4.09 6.04
N ASN A 389 -12.87 -4.99 6.25
CA ASN A 389 -11.50 -4.88 5.80
C ASN A 389 -11.28 -5.92 4.70
N ILE A 390 -10.66 -5.53 3.58
CA ILE A 390 -10.28 -6.43 2.47
C ILE A 390 -8.80 -6.22 2.18
N VAL A 391 -7.98 -7.19 2.56
CA VAL A 391 -6.55 -7.18 2.24
C VAL A 391 -6.35 -7.53 0.77
N ASP A 392 -5.79 -6.59 0.03
CA ASP A 392 -5.24 -6.81 -1.31
C ASP A 392 -3.86 -7.49 -1.17
N ALA A 393 -3.84 -8.78 -1.41
CA ALA A 393 -2.63 -9.59 -1.51
C ALA A 393 -2.53 -10.26 -2.89
N ILE A 394 -2.97 -9.58 -3.96
CA ILE A 394 -2.74 -10.05 -5.34
C ILE A 394 -1.26 -9.92 -5.66
N TRP A 395 -0.70 -8.74 -5.38
CA TRP A 395 0.73 -8.45 -5.43
C TRP A 395 1.17 -7.91 -4.08
N ILE A 396 2.20 -8.49 -3.49
CA ILE A 396 2.71 -8.11 -2.17
C ILE A 396 4.18 -7.68 -2.24
N ASN A 397 4.66 -6.98 -1.21
CA ASN A 397 6.08 -6.81 -0.96
C ASN A 397 6.47 -7.65 0.27
N PRO A 398 7.05 -8.85 0.09
CA PRO A 398 7.40 -9.73 1.20
C PRO A 398 8.86 -9.55 1.65
N HIS A 399 9.60 -8.58 1.12
CA HIS A 399 11.01 -8.37 1.45
C HIS A 399 11.14 -7.74 2.85
N PRO A 400 11.72 -8.43 3.86
CA PRO A 400 11.84 -7.90 5.20
C PRO A 400 12.47 -6.50 5.21
N ARG A 401 11.78 -5.52 5.82
CA ARG A 401 12.19 -4.10 5.84
C ARG A 401 12.32 -3.43 4.44
N GLY A 402 11.69 -4.01 3.41
CA GLY A 402 11.78 -3.48 2.04
C GLY A 402 10.80 -2.36 1.73
N GLY A 403 9.55 -2.48 2.21
CA GLY A 403 8.49 -1.50 1.95
C GLY A 403 8.63 -0.18 2.73
N PRO A 404 7.66 0.74 2.62
CA PRO A 404 6.31 0.55 2.05
C PRO A 404 6.17 0.81 0.55
N ALA A 405 7.15 1.43 -0.12
CA ALA A 405 7.17 1.47 -1.57
C ALA A 405 7.31 0.06 -2.15
N THR A 406 6.56 -0.25 -3.20
CA THR A 406 6.60 -1.57 -3.84
C THR A 406 6.72 -1.38 -5.36
N PRO A 407 7.94 -1.15 -5.87
CA PRO A 407 8.18 -1.11 -7.31
C PRO A 407 7.79 -2.45 -7.97
N TYR A 408 7.41 -2.42 -9.25
CA TYR A 408 7.10 -3.65 -9.99
C TYR A 408 8.21 -4.72 -9.91
N SER A 409 9.47 -4.28 -9.78
CA SER A 409 10.62 -5.18 -9.67
C SER A 409 10.77 -5.87 -8.31
N GLU A 410 10.07 -5.40 -7.29
CA GLU A 410 10.11 -5.94 -5.92
C GLU A 410 8.81 -6.64 -5.52
N ALA A 411 7.76 -6.44 -6.32
CA ALA A 411 6.46 -7.04 -6.07
C ALA A 411 6.47 -8.55 -6.39
N VAL A 412 5.83 -9.32 -5.53
CA VAL A 412 5.63 -10.76 -5.69
C VAL A 412 4.15 -11.05 -5.83
N ARG A 413 3.78 -11.75 -6.91
CA ARG A 413 2.41 -12.17 -7.16
C ARG A 413 2.08 -13.37 -6.29
N VAL A 414 0.98 -13.30 -5.52
CA VAL A 414 0.49 -14.42 -4.68
C VAL A 414 -0.99 -14.71 -4.90
N ASN A 415 -1.72 -13.84 -5.59
CA ASN A 415 -3.09 -14.05 -6.03
C ASN A 415 -4.06 -14.38 -4.87
N VAL A 416 -4.05 -13.59 -3.81
CA VAL A 416 -4.93 -13.75 -2.66
C VAL A 416 -5.66 -12.45 -2.35
N ILE A 417 -6.95 -12.53 -2.04
CA ILE A 417 -7.68 -11.51 -1.32
C ILE A 417 -8.26 -12.10 -0.04
N ALA A 418 -8.29 -11.33 1.03
CA ALA A 418 -8.84 -11.81 2.30
C ALA A 418 -9.64 -10.72 2.99
N ALA A 419 -10.75 -11.07 3.64
CA ALA A 419 -11.61 -10.13 4.33
C ALA A 419 -11.93 -10.55 5.76
N SER A 420 -12.17 -9.55 6.61
CA SER A 420 -12.69 -9.72 7.98
C SER A 420 -13.31 -8.42 8.47
N THR A 421 -14.24 -8.51 9.40
CA THR A 421 -14.69 -7.36 10.20
C THR A 421 -13.68 -6.99 11.30
N ASP A 422 -12.76 -7.89 11.63
CA ASP A 422 -11.67 -7.69 12.60
C ASP A 422 -10.35 -7.35 11.87
N PRO A 423 -9.91 -6.07 11.88
CA PRO A 423 -8.67 -5.65 11.23
C PRO A 423 -7.41 -6.24 11.86
N VAL A 424 -7.45 -6.54 13.16
CA VAL A 424 -6.30 -7.06 13.91
C VAL A 424 -6.06 -8.54 13.59
N ALA A 425 -7.14 -9.34 13.63
CA ALA A 425 -7.08 -10.75 13.26
C ALA A 425 -6.63 -10.92 11.80
N LEU A 426 -7.14 -10.07 10.90
CA LEU A 426 -6.78 -10.09 9.50
C LEU A 426 -5.32 -9.72 9.28
N ASP A 427 -4.80 -8.71 9.96
CA ASP A 427 -3.39 -8.29 9.91
C ASP A 427 -2.45 -9.38 10.46
N TYR A 428 -2.82 -9.98 11.60
CA TYR A 428 -2.08 -11.10 12.18
C TYR A 428 -1.98 -12.26 11.18
N TRP A 429 -3.12 -12.69 10.65
CA TRP A 429 -3.21 -13.82 9.73
C TRP A 429 -2.47 -13.54 8.41
N ALA A 430 -2.69 -12.37 7.81
CA ALA A 430 -2.05 -12.00 6.55
C ALA A 430 -0.52 -11.89 6.67
N ALA A 431 -0.02 -11.35 7.78
CA ALA A 431 1.42 -11.31 8.03
C ALA A 431 1.99 -12.72 8.13
N LYS A 432 1.38 -13.60 8.91
CA LYS A 432 1.88 -14.95 9.18
C LYS A 432 1.77 -15.87 7.97
N TYR A 433 0.60 -15.92 7.35
CA TYR A 433 0.27 -16.92 6.33
C TYR A 433 0.47 -16.45 4.89
N ILE A 434 0.67 -15.14 4.68
CA ILE A 434 1.00 -14.61 3.34
C ILE A 434 2.40 -14.03 3.32
N LEU A 435 2.71 -12.98 4.10
CA LEU A 435 4.02 -12.30 4.01
C LEU A 435 5.18 -13.18 4.44
N MET A 436 5.09 -13.82 5.60
CA MET A 436 6.17 -14.66 6.12
C MET A 436 6.37 -15.91 5.25
N GLN A 437 5.27 -16.55 4.77
CA GLN A 437 5.40 -17.66 3.84
C GLN A 437 6.10 -17.26 2.55
N ALA A 438 5.67 -16.13 1.94
CA ALA A 438 6.28 -15.63 0.72
C ALA A 438 7.75 -15.27 0.92
N ALA A 439 8.10 -14.58 2.01
CA ALA A 439 9.47 -14.22 2.36
C ALA A 439 10.34 -15.47 2.56
N SER A 440 9.84 -16.47 3.29
CA SER A 440 10.54 -17.75 3.49
C SER A 440 10.82 -18.47 2.17
N ARG A 441 9.83 -18.54 1.27
CA ARG A 441 9.98 -19.14 -0.07
C ARG A 441 10.96 -18.39 -0.98
N LEU A 442 11.16 -17.09 -0.72
CA LEU A 442 12.21 -16.28 -1.37
C LEU A 442 13.58 -16.44 -0.72
N GLY A 443 13.72 -17.29 0.33
CA GLY A 443 14.96 -17.60 0.99
C GLY A 443 15.34 -16.64 2.13
N TYR A 444 14.44 -15.78 2.60
CA TYR A 444 14.67 -14.99 3.79
C TYR A 444 14.56 -15.86 5.04
N ARG A 445 15.52 -15.74 5.96
CA ARG A 445 15.57 -16.49 7.23
C ARG A 445 15.12 -15.64 8.42
N ASP A 446 15.50 -14.36 8.44
CA ASP A 446 15.06 -13.42 9.48
C ASP A 446 13.72 -12.79 9.06
N LEU A 447 12.64 -13.23 9.69
CA LEU A 447 11.29 -12.78 9.49
C LEU A 447 10.75 -11.99 10.70
N SER A 448 11.60 -11.78 11.72
CA SER A 448 11.23 -11.21 13.01
C SER A 448 10.53 -9.83 12.93
N SER A 449 10.85 -9.05 11.87
CA SER A 449 10.27 -7.72 11.68
C SER A 449 8.79 -7.76 11.26
N MET A 450 8.31 -8.87 10.68
CA MET A 450 6.92 -9.03 10.23
C MET A 450 6.16 -10.12 11.00
N ASP A 451 6.82 -10.76 11.95
CA ASP A 451 6.23 -11.85 12.74
C ASP A 451 5.19 -11.29 13.74
N PRO A 452 3.89 -11.68 13.60
CA PRO A 452 2.86 -11.25 14.52
C PRO A 452 2.98 -11.87 15.92
N ASP A 453 3.76 -12.95 16.08
CA ASP A 453 4.04 -13.57 17.37
C ASP A 453 5.23 -12.94 18.11
N ASN A 454 6.01 -12.11 17.42
CA ASN A 454 7.08 -11.37 18.05
C ASN A 454 6.53 -10.25 18.94
N THR A 455 6.69 -10.39 20.25
CA THR A 455 6.22 -9.43 21.27
C THR A 455 7.30 -8.47 21.76
N GLN A 456 8.47 -8.47 21.18
CA GLN A 456 9.54 -7.53 21.53
C GLN A 456 9.12 -6.09 21.18
N ALA A 457 9.43 -5.16 22.07
CA ALA A 457 9.12 -3.74 21.86
C ALA A 457 9.62 -3.24 20.50
N GLY A 458 8.77 -2.55 19.75
CA GLY A 458 9.05 -2.05 18.41
C GLY A 458 8.81 -3.06 17.27
N SER A 459 8.50 -4.33 17.56
CA SER A 459 8.12 -5.31 16.54
C SER A 459 6.68 -5.10 16.05
N PHE A 460 6.34 -5.69 14.90
CA PHE A 460 4.99 -5.71 14.35
C PHE A 460 3.98 -6.31 15.35
N GLY A 461 4.26 -7.51 15.85
CA GLY A 461 3.36 -8.20 16.78
C GLY A 461 3.17 -7.45 18.11
N TYR A 462 4.18 -6.70 18.57
CA TYR A 462 4.05 -5.86 19.76
C TYR A 462 3.04 -4.71 19.55
N TRP A 463 3.24 -3.87 18.53
CA TRP A 463 2.36 -2.73 18.33
C TRP A 463 0.97 -3.12 17.83
N LEU A 464 0.83 -4.28 17.14
CA LEU A 464 -0.47 -4.83 16.77
C LEU A 464 -1.30 -5.16 18.02
N ARG A 465 -0.68 -5.74 19.06
CA ARG A 465 -1.33 -6.01 20.35
C ARG A 465 -1.74 -4.73 21.09
N LEU A 466 -0.88 -3.71 21.10
CA LEU A 466 -1.24 -2.40 21.66
C LEU A 466 -2.40 -1.74 20.90
N SER A 467 -2.46 -1.90 19.58
CA SER A 467 -3.62 -1.45 18.78
C SER A 467 -4.89 -2.23 19.14
N ALA A 468 -4.76 -3.55 19.34
CA ALA A 468 -5.87 -4.37 19.80
C ALA A 468 -6.40 -3.95 21.19
N GLU A 469 -5.51 -3.59 22.10
CA GLU A 469 -5.90 -3.06 23.42
C GLU A 469 -6.67 -1.75 23.30
N ALA A 470 -6.24 -0.84 22.41
CA ALA A 470 -6.96 0.41 22.15
C ALA A 470 -8.38 0.13 21.61
N LEU A 471 -8.54 -0.80 20.68
CA LEU A 471 -9.83 -1.19 20.13
C LEU A 471 -10.71 -1.88 21.18
N ARG A 472 -10.15 -2.75 22.02
CA ARG A 472 -10.90 -3.42 23.10
C ARG A 472 -11.39 -2.44 24.16
N ARG A 473 -10.59 -1.43 24.51
CA ARG A 473 -11.05 -0.34 25.40
C ARG A 473 -12.24 0.43 24.84
N ALA A 474 -12.34 0.52 23.52
CA ALA A 474 -13.49 1.11 22.83
C ALA A 474 -14.68 0.13 22.63
N GLY A 475 -14.59 -1.09 23.16
CA GLY A 475 -15.68 -2.09 23.13
C GLY A 475 -15.66 -3.02 21.92
N TYR A 476 -14.65 -2.95 21.04
CA TYR A 476 -14.54 -3.86 19.91
C TYR A 476 -13.92 -5.19 20.32
N PHE A 477 -14.51 -6.30 19.85
CA PHE A 477 -13.84 -7.59 19.93
C PHE A 477 -12.83 -7.69 18.78
N VAL A 478 -11.55 -7.97 19.12
CA VAL A 478 -10.48 -8.22 18.15
C VAL A 478 -9.58 -9.34 18.68
N ALA A 479 -9.16 -10.25 17.77
CA ALA A 479 -8.33 -11.39 18.09
C ALA A 479 -6.85 -11.13 17.74
N VAL A 480 -5.95 -11.51 18.64
CA VAL A 480 -4.49 -11.41 18.48
C VAL A 480 -3.81 -12.77 18.60
N ASP A 481 -4.59 -13.84 18.58
CA ASP A 481 -4.10 -15.20 18.65
C ASP A 481 -4.99 -16.13 17.83
N GLU A 482 -4.37 -17.19 17.30
CA GLU A 482 -4.98 -18.07 16.34
C GLU A 482 -6.11 -18.95 16.90
N SER A 483 -6.10 -19.20 18.22
CA SER A 483 -7.16 -19.99 18.86
C SER A 483 -8.54 -19.33 18.73
N ARG A 484 -8.55 -18.01 18.48
CA ARG A 484 -9.74 -17.19 18.31
C ARG A 484 -9.97 -16.73 16.87
N MET A 485 -9.40 -17.42 15.88
CA MET A 485 -9.57 -17.11 14.46
C MET A 485 -10.12 -18.29 13.70
N SER A 486 -11.28 -18.12 13.07
CA SER A 486 -11.81 -19.05 12.07
C SER A 486 -11.41 -18.58 10.68
N VAL A 487 -10.83 -19.45 9.88
CA VAL A 487 -10.36 -19.14 8.52
C VAL A 487 -11.13 -19.99 7.53
N TYR A 488 -11.83 -19.35 6.62
CA TYR A 488 -12.59 -19.98 5.55
C TYR A 488 -11.92 -19.69 4.22
N VAL A 489 -11.71 -20.73 3.40
CA VAL A 489 -10.92 -20.61 2.17
C VAL A 489 -11.72 -21.15 0.98
N ARG A 490 -11.68 -20.39 -0.12
CA ARG A 490 -12.28 -20.76 -1.40
C ARG A 490 -11.29 -20.42 -2.53
N PRO A 491 -11.12 -21.27 -3.57
CA PRO A 491 -10.47 -20.86 -4.79
C PRO A 491 -11.32 -19.81 -5.53
N SER A 492 -10.68 -18.90 -6.26
CA SER A 492 -11.37 -18.10 -7.28
C SER A 492 -11.93 -19.01 -8.35
N GLY A 493 -13.11 -18.70 -8.85
CA GLY A 493 -13.77 -19.45 -9.91
C GLY A 493 -13.10 -19.31 -11.28
#